data_739d277e17616a71b74ff7e137d66aad
#
_entry.id   739d277e17616a71b74ff7e137d66aad
#
_cell.length_a   1.000
_cell.length_b   1.000
_cell.length_c   1.000
_cell.angle_alpha   90.00
_cell.angle_beta   90.00
_cell.angle_gamma   90.00
#
_symmetry.space_group_name_H-M   'P 1'
#
loop_
_entity.id
_entity.type
_entity.pdbx_description
1 polymer ?
#
loop_
_entity_poly.entity_id
_entity_poly.type
_entity_poly.pdbx_seq_one_letter_code
_entity_poly.pdbx_strand_id
1 'polypeptide(L)'
;MNIEQYGYQKADTIDCGTGIPARVTAVHRSHFEIVCDRGTGLARLKTGEYYGGNENVPATGDFVLVNWQEGSESLILKTLPRKTYFARLDPSSSGYGEQVVAANFDYVFIMQALDRDFNPRRLERYLTLAWQSGATPAVILTKADEAKDPAVHVLAAEKIAAGVDVYAVSAKTGQGISELSKYMKPGRTTVFLGSSGVGKSTLVNALAGEAIMETGAIREKDGRGRHTTSHRQLVLLKNGAIIIDTPGMRELGMWDVSEGLGQSFADVEQYLGRCRFNDCRHQREPGCAVKAAIQSGELPAKRWESYLKLLTEARFADDKAGYLKEKRQWHKSISKMQKSGRNADYRIEPCTETFTCRACKRLIAPEDAGSSHRNHCPHCLTSIHADNQPGDRASLCKGMMEPVSVWVKKNGEWAVIHKCRSCGTLSSNRIAADDNMYLLMEIAMKPLYAPLCRPGEAEEEGTKSAESAAKANSRCQVCGSPVNLDREKRRHCPDCLSGVHTDEDRPGDGASLCRGVLEPAGVWAREDGRWEIIHRCRSCGTLSSDPVAAADNTTLLLSIAMRPLASPPFPLWQLRKEPAD
;
A
#
# COMPACT_ATOMS: atom_id res chain seq x y z
N MET A 1 -26.71 -32.16 21.46
CA MET A 1 -25.80 -31.77 20.33
C MET A 1 -24.69 -32.79 20.29
N ASN A 2 -24.09 -33.03 19.12
CA ASN A 2 -22.90 -33.91 19.03
C ASN A 2 -21.73 -33.08 18.49
N ILE A 3 -20.66 -32.94 19.25
CA ILE A 3 -19.47 -32.18 18.87
C ILE A 3 -18.79 -32.75 17.62
N GLU A 4 -19.01 -34.04 17.31
CA GLU A 4 -18.50 -34.66 16.09
C GLU A 4 -19.07 -34.01 14.83
N GLN A 5 -20.31 -33.49 14.90
CA GLN A 5 -20.92 -32.70 13.80
C GLN A 5 -20.14 -31.41 13.54
N TYR A 6 -19.41 -30.93 14.54
CA TYR A 6 -18.52 -29.79 14.46
C TYR A 6 -17.05 -30.18 14.15
N GLY A 7 -16.82 -31.39 13.61
CA GLY A 7 -15.54 -31.84 13.11
C GLY A 7 -14.56 -32.37 14.16
N TYR A 8 -15.03 -32.55 15.42
CA TYR A 8 -14.19 -33.15 16.46
C TYR A 8 -13.98 -34.64 16.22
N GLN A 9 -12.75 -35.11 16.38
CA GLN A 9 -12.39 -36.52 16.30
C GLN A 9 -11.81 -36.96 17.64
N LYS A 10 -12.30 -38.10 18.18
CA LYS A 10 -11.83 -38.62 19.48
C LYS A 10 -10.34 -38.90 19.53
N ALA A 11 -9.72 -39.18 18.37
CA ALA A 11 -8.27 -39.34 18.27
C ALA A 11 -7.47 -38.05 18.54
N ASP A 12 -8.15 -36.87 18.50
CA ASP A 12 -7.53 -35.57 18.76
C ASP A 12 -7.31 -35.33 20.29
N THR A 13 -7.86 -36.19 21.13
CA THR A 13 -7.74 -36.07 22.59
C THR A 13 -6.59 -36.90 23.13
N ILE A 14 -5.47 -36.26 23.37
CA ILE A 14 -4.40 -36.79 24.20
C ILE A 14 -4.74 -36.35 25.63
N ASP A 15 -5.17 -37.35 26.46
CA ASP A 15 -5.43 -37.22 27.90
C ASP A 15 -6.26 -35.96 28.32
N CYS A 16 -7.58 -36.08 28.25
CA CYS A 16 -8.51 -34.96 28.48
C CYS A 16 -8.68 -34.52 29.94
N GLY A 17 -8.10 -35.20 30.90
CA GLY A 17 -8.36 -34.90 32.32
C GLY A 17 -9.89 -34.87 32.60
N THR A 18 -10.34 -33.91 33.42
CA THR A 18 -11.76 -33.75 33.80
C THR A 18 -12.58 -32.83 32.89
N GLY A 19 -12.02 -32.31 31.77
CA GLY A 19 -12.66 -31.37 30.89
C GLY A 19 -13.54 -31.99 29.80
N ILE A 20 -14.58 -31.27 29.35
CA ILE A 20 -15.42 -31.67 28.23
C ILE A 20 -14.88 -30.99 26.95
N PRO A 21 -14.71 -31.72 25.82
CA PRO A 21 -14.33 -31.13 24.56
C PRO A 21 -15.41 -30.17 24.05
N ALA A 22 -14.99 -28.99 23.61
CA ALA A 22 -15.84 -27.98 23.01
C ALA A 22 -15.16 -27.34 21.79
N ARG A 23 -15.91 -26.80 20.87
CA ARG A 23 -15.40 -26.02 19.77
C ARG A 23 -15.77 -24.55 19.92
N VAL A 24 -14.79 -23.63 19.71
CA VAL A 24 -15.01 -22.19 19.76
C VAL A 24 -15.71 -21.75 18.47
N THR A 25 -16.93 -21.22 18.59
CA THR A 25 -17.72 -20.77 17.46
C THR A 25 -17.55 -19.27 17.18
N ALA A 26 -17.33 -18.45 18.22
CA ALA A 26 -17.00 -17.04 18.07
C ALA A 26 -16.11 -16.55 19.22
N VAL A 27 -15.31 -15.51 18.95
CA VAL A 27 -14.42 -14.87 19.91
C VAL A 27 -14.83 -13.42 20.10
N HIS A 28 -15.14 -13.06 21.34
CA HIS A 28 -15.45 -11.69 21.77
C HIS A 28 -14.33 -11.13 22.65
N ARG A 29 -14.43 -9.86 23.06
CA ARG A 29 -13.36 -9.21 23.85
C ARG A 29 -13.11 -9.88 25.21
N SER A 30 -14.16 -10.38 25.86
CA SER A 30 -14.13 -10.92 27.23
C SER A 30 -14.58 -12.37 27.36
N HIS A 31 -15.22 -12.93 26.33
CA HIS A 31 -15.78 -14.27 26.36
C HIS A 31 -15.74 -14.94 24.99
N PHE A 32 -15.95 -16.25 25.00
CA PHE A 32 -15.97 -17.14 23.83
C PHE A 32 -17.35 -17.79 23.73
N GLU A 33 -17.90 -17.86 22.53
CA GLU A 33 -19.02 -18.75 22.27
C GLU A 33 -18.45 -20.15 21.99
N ILE A 34 -19.05 -21.16 22.60
CA ILE A 34 -18.60 -22.54 22.47
C ILE A 34 -19.78 -23.47 22.20
N VAL A 35 -19.49 -24.60 21.55
CA VAL A 35 -20.41 -25.70 21.37
C VAL A 35 -19.76 -27.00 21.86
N CYS A 36 -20.51 -27.83 22.60
CA CYS A 36 -20.09 -29.13 23.08
C CYS A 36 -21.27 -30.11 23.08
N ASP A 37 -21.08 -31.36 23.53
CA ASP A 37 -22.14 -32.35 23.60
C ASP A 37 -23.28 -31.97 24.57
N ARG A 38 -23.01 -31.07 25.53
CA ARG A 38 -24.01 -30.54 26.47
C ARG A 38 -24.86 -29.38 25.88
N GLY A 39 -24.39 -28.76 24.80
CA GLY A 39 -25.08 -27.64 24.15
C GLY A 39 -24.15 -26.53 23.72
N THR A 40 -24.75 -25.36 23.48
CA THR A 40 -24.03 -24.09 23.21
C THR A 40 -23.98 -23.24 24.49
N GLY A 41 -22.93 -22.49 24.69
CA GLY A 41 -22.80 -21.61 25.85
C GLY A 41 -21.68 -20.60 25.71
N LEU A 42 -21.57 -19.76 26.71
CA LEU A 42 -20.45 -18.82 26.85
C LEU A 42 -19.35 -19.42 27.73
N ALA A 43 -18.12 -19.06 27.43
CA ALA A 43 -16.97 -19.48 28.22
C ALA A 43 -15.97 -18.33 28.36
N ARG A 44 -15.17 -18.38 29.44
CA ARG A 44 -14.04 -17.48 29.70
C ARG A 44 -12.76 -18.26 29.94
N LEU A 45 -11.62 -17.61 29.82
CA LEU A 45 -10.34 -18.23 30.10
C LEU A 45 -10.12 -18.44 31.61
N LYS A 46 -9.49 -19.54 31.98
CA LYS A 46 -8.95 -19.75 33.33
C LYS A 46 -7.70 -18.90 33.52
N THR A 47 -7.82 -17.83 34.26
CA THR A 47 -6.86 -16.72 34.35
C THR A 47 -5.41 -17.14 34.62
N GLY A 48 -5.18 -18.14 35.51
CA GLY A 48 -3.83 -18.55 35.91
C GLY A 48 -3.06 -19.32 34.82
N GLU A 49 -3.72 -19.99 33.90
CA GLU A 49 -3.07 -20.82 32.88
C GLU A 49 -2.75 -20.05 31.61
N TYR A 50 -3.63 -19.13 31.21
CA TYR A 50 -3.47 -18.34 29.98
C TYR A 50 -2.63 -17.09 30.17
N TYR A 51 -2.77 -16.36 31.27
CA TYR A 51 -1.99 -15.15 31.54
C TYR A 51 -0.57 -15.43 32.06
N GLY A 52 -0.27 -16.68 32.48
CA GLY A 52 1.08 -17.16 32.81
C GLY A 52 1.94 -17.50 31.57
N GLY A 53 1.41 -17.37 30.36
CA GLY A 53 2.14 -17.63 29.11
C GLY A 53 2.29 -19.11 28.73
N ASN A 54 1.61 -20.03 29.43
CA ASN A 54 1.74 -21.46 29.22
C ASN A 54 0.75 -22.05 28.21
N GLU A 55 -0.30 -21.32 27.83
CA GLU A 55 -1.35 -21.79 26.93
C GLU A 55 -1.65 -20.79 25.80
N ASN A 56 -1.93 -21.34 24.61
CA ASN A 56 -2.34 -20.55 23.45
C ASN A 56 -3.77 -20.02 23.61
N VAL A 57 -3.96 -18.72 23.48
CA VAL A 57 -5.30 -18.09 23.51
C VAL A 57 -6.17 -18.68 22.39
N PRO A 58 -7.41 -19.14 22.68
CA PRO A 58 -8.28 -19.73 21.69
C PRO A 58 -8.69 -18.74 20.61
N ALA A 59 -8.85 -19.25 19.39
CA ALA A 59 -9.38 -18.55 18.23
C ALA A 59 -10.66 -19.23 17.71
N THR A 60 -11.36 -18.59 16.79
CA THR A 60 -12.52 -19.20 16.14
C THR A 60 -12.12 -20.49 15.43
N GLY A 61 -12.82 -21.58 15.72
CA GLY A 61 -12.55 -22.91 15.18
C GLY A 61 -11.67 -23.80 16.08
N ASP A 62 -11.03 -23.25 17.12
CA ASP A 62 -10.25 -24.07 18.06
C ASP A 62 -11.10 -25.07 18.81
N PHE A 63 -10.51 -26.23 19.06
CA PHE A 63 -11.00 -27.18 20.04
C PHE A 63 -10.38 -26.88 21.40
N VAL A 64 -11.22 -26.89 22.44
CA VAL A 64 -10.83 -26.57 23.81
C VAL A 64 -11.41 -27.59 24.78
N LEU A 65 -10.76 -27.75 25.93
CA LEU A 65 -11.35 -28.44 27.08
C LEU A 65 -12.01 -27.43 27.99
N VAL A 66 -13.25 -27.68 28.36
CA VAL A 66 -14.01 -26.79 29.24
C VAL A 66 -14.52 -27.49 30.49
N ASN A 67 -14.54 -26.77 31.59
CA ASN A 67 -15.35 -27.11 32.75
C ASN A 67 -16.75 -26.50 32.49
N TRP A 68 -17.66 -27.35 31.99
CA TRP A 68 -19.00 -26.93 31.60
C TRP A 68 -19.84 -26.53 32.81
N GLN A 69 -20.53 -25.42 32.69
CA GLN A 69 -21.49 -24.92 33.68
C GLN A 69 -22.82 -24.61 32.99
N GLU A 70 -23.86 -25.30 33.39
CA GLU A 70 -25.22 -25.08 32.87
C GLU A 70 -25.78 -23.75 33.38
N GLY A 71 -26.27 -22.89 32.47
CA GLY A 71 -26.89 -21.60 32.83
C GLY A 71 -25.92 -20.48 33.24
N SER A 72 -24.59 -20.73 33.21
CA SER A 72 -23.56 -19.74 33.49
C SER A 72 -22.35 -19.87 32.55
N GLU A 73 -21.39 -18.93 32.66
CA GLU A 73 -20.15 -19.01 31.86
C GLU A 73 -19.30 -20.21 32.27
N SER A 74 -18.96 -21.04 31.31
CA SER A 74 -18.01 -22.16 31.47
C SER A 74 -16.56 -21.66 31.54
N LEU A 75 -15.64 -22.48 32.03
CA LEU A 75 -14.22 -22.16 32.08
C LEU A 75 -13.46 -22.96 31.01
N ILE A 76 -12.73 -22.29 30.15
CA ILE A 76 -11.79 -22.91 29.24
C ILE A 76 -10.53 -23.27 30.06
N LEU A 77 -10.24 -24.56 30.11
CA LEU A 77 -9.13 -25.13 30.85
C LEU A 77 -7.87 -25.18 30.00
N LYS A 78 -8.01 -25.59 28.72
CA LYS A 78 -6.91 -25.82 27.81
C LYS A 78 -7.35 -25.66 26.36
N THR A 79 -6.47 -25.12 25.50
CA THR A 79 -6.60 -25.15 24.05
C THR A 79 -5.95 -26.42 23.50
N LEU A 80 -6.68 -27.21 22.70
CA LEU A 80 -6.14 -28.42 22.08
C LEU A 80 -5.20 -28.07 20.91
N PRO A 81 -4.29 -28.98 20.52
CA PRO A 81 -3.39 -28.75 19.40
C PRO A 81 -4.14 -28.43 18.11
N ARG A 82 -3.66 -27.43 17.38
CA ARG A 82 -4.21 -27.01 16.10
C ARG A 82 -3.64 -27.87 14.98
N LYS A 83 -4.50 -28.32 14.05
CA LYS A 83 -4.07 -29.00 12.82
C LYS A 83 -3.71 -27.99 11.74
N THR A 84 -4.50 -26.94 11.65
CA THR A 84 -4.38 -25.86 10.68
C THR A 84 -4.74 -24.53 11.34
N TYR A 85 -4.12 -23.43 10.92
CA TYR A 85 -4.47 -22.13 11.46
C TYR A 85 -4.03 -20.98 10.55
N PHE A 86 -4.70 -19.85 10.67
CA PHE A 86 -4.27 -18.56 10.16
C PHE A 86 -3.90 -17.64 11.30
N ALA A 87 -2.78 -16.94 11.15
CA ALA A 87 -2.33 -15.95 12.11
C ALA A 87 -2.04 -14.60 11.44
N ARG A 88 -2.02 -13.56 12.27
CA ARG A 88 -1.57 -12.22 11.90
C ARG A 88 -0.67 -11.67 13.00
N LEU A 89 0.08 -10.62 12.67
CA LEU A 89 0.78 -9.86 13.70
C LEU A 89 -0.24 -9.27 14.69
N ASP A 90 -0.01 -9.49 15.97
CA ASP A 90 -0.83 -8.92 17.02
C ASP A 90 -0.64 -7.39 17.07
N PRO A 91 -1.68 -6.59 16.81
CA PRO A 91 -1.58 -5.13 16.85
C PRO A 91 -1.20 -4.58 18.23
N SER A 92 -1.48 -5.34 19.32
CA SER A 92 -1.20 -4.93 20.71
C SER A 92 0.24 -5.19 21.14
N SER A 93 0.95 -6.09 20.48
CA SER A 93 2.31 -6.54 20.86
C SER A 93 3.44 -5.71 20.25
N SER A 94 3.18 -4.49 19.75
CA SER A 94 4.17 -3.67 19.02
C SER A 94 4.82 -4.42 17.84
N GLY A 95 4.14 -5.46 17.33
CA GLY A 95 4.57 -6.27 16.20
C GLY A 95 5.52 -7.42 16.54
N TYR A 96 5.54 -7.90 17.78
CA TYR A 96 6.32 -9.05 18.24
C TYR A 96 5.49 -10.29 18.60
N GLY A 97 4.17 -10.22 18.55
CA GLY A 97 3.28 -11.33 18.87
C GLY A 97 2.50 -11.82 17.66
N GLU A 98 2.13 -13.09 17.67
CA GLU A 98 1.24 -13.72 16.73
C GLU A 98 -0.17 -13.80 17.31
N GLN A 99 -1.17 -13.38 16.53
CA GLN A 99 -2.58 -13.55 16.86
C GLN A 99 -3.22 -14.54 15.90
N VAL A 100 -3.58 -15.74 16.37
CA VAL A 100 -4.36 -16.67 15.58
C VAL A 100 -5.76 -16.12 15.34
N VAL A 101 -6.23 -16.21 14.11
CA VAL A 101 -7.50 -15.62 13.68
C VAL A 101 -8.56 -16.66 13.32
N ALA A 102 -8.14 -17.83 12.87
CA ALA A 102 -8.98 -18.99 12.61
C ALA A 102 -8.15 -20.26 12.76
N ALA A 103 -8.73 -21.37 13.20
CA ALA A 103 -8.05 -22.62 13.39
C ALA A 103 -8.91 -23.83 13.02
N ASN A 104 -8.25 -24.98 12.80
CA ASN A 104 -8.86 -26.29 12.55
C ASN A 104 -9.86 -26.29 11.39
N PHE A 105 -9.42 -25.78 10.23
CA PHE A 105 -10.15 -25.84 8.98
C PHE A 105 -9.45 -26.78 8.00
N ASP A 106 -10.26 -27.48 7.18
CA ASP A 106 -9.75 -28.46 6.20
C ASP A 106 -9.40 -27.78 4.87
N TYR A 107 -10.22 -26.79 4.47
CA TYR A 107 -10.13 -26.15 3.15
C TYR A 107 -10.06 -24.64 3.23
N VAL A 108 -9.34 -24.07 2.26
CA VAL A 108 -9.22 -22.61 2.07
C VAL A 108 -9.75 -22.24 0.69
N PHE A 109 -10.86 -21.54 0.62
CA PHE A 109 -11.37 -20.98 -0.63
C PHE A 109 -10.74 -19.62 -0.88
N ILE A 110 -9.82 -19.57 -1.86
CA ILE A 110 -9.16 -18.35 -2.32
C ILE A 110 -10.04 -17.70 -3.38
N MET A 111 -10.72 -16.61 -3.01
CA MET A 111 -11.72 -15.98 -3.86
C MET A 111 -11.16 -14.77 -4.61
N GLN A 112 -11.40 -14.71 -5.91
CA GLN A 112 -11.21 -13.52 -6.74
C GLN A 112 -12.40 -13.32 -7.67
N ALA A 113 -12.85 -12.07 -7.85
CA ALA A 113 -13.95 -11.79 -8.76
C ALA A 113 -13.44 -11.62 -10.19
N LEU A 114 -14.17 -12.13 -11.16
CA LEU A 114 -13.86 -12.05 -12.59
C LEU A 114 -14.29 -10.72 -13.23
N ASP A 115 -14.51 -9.72 -12.40
CA ASP A 115 -14.61 -8.33 -12.79
C ASP A 115 -13.21 -7.70 -12.90
N ARG A 116 -13.06 -6.47 -12.45
CA ARG A 116 -11.76 -5.75 -12.42
C ARG A 116 -10.84 -6.17 -11.26
N ASP A 117 -11.24 -7.15 -10.42
CA ASP A 117 -10.54 -7.54 -9.20
C ASP A 117 -9.54 -8.71 -9.41
N PHE A 118 -9.52 -9.39 -10.56
CA PHE A 118 -8.58 -10.48 -10.81
C PHE A 118 -7.13 -9.99 -10.79
N ASN A 119 -6.34 -10.50 -9.84
CA ASN A 119 -4.94 -10.10 -9.64
C ASN A 119 -4.04 -11.31 -9.38
N PRO A 120 -3.19 -11.72 -10.35
CA PRO A 120 -2.27 -12.85 -10.23
C PRO A 120 -1.38 -12.79 -8.99
N ARG A 121 -0.79 -11.64 -8.67
CA ARG A 121 0.12 -11.48 -7.50
C ARG A 121 -0.61 -11.67 -6.17
N ARG A 122 -1.88 -11.27 -6.09
CA ARG A 122 -2.69 -11.50 -4.91
C ARG A 122 -3.06 -12.97 -4.77
N LEU A 123 -3.28 -13.67 -5.90
CA LEU A 123 -3.50 -15.11 -5.92
C LEU A 123 -2.28 -15.86 -5.39
N GLU A 124 -1.07 -15.54 -5.86
CA GLU A 124 0.20 -16.11 -5.37
C GLU A 124 0.34 -15.95 -3.86
N ARG A 125 0.06 -14.75 -3.35
CA ARG A 125 0.12 -14.47 -1.91
C ARG A 125 -0.87 -15.30 -1.10
N TYR A 126 -2.11 -15.42 -1.56
CA TYR A 126 -3.13 -16.19 -0.86
C TYR A 126 -2.86 -17.70 -0.92
N LEU A 127 -2.30 -18.20 -2.01
CA LEU A 127 -1.84 -19.58 -2.13
C LEU A 127 -0.74 -19.89 -1.11
N THR A 128 0.25 -19.01 -1.01
CA THR A 128 1.34 -19.16 -0.01
C THR A 128 0.77 -19.22 1.41
N LEU A 129 -0.14 -18.33 1.78
CA LEU A 129 -0.77 -18.33 3.10
C LEU A 129 -1.64 -19.58 3.33
N ALA A 130 -2.37 -20.03 2.30
CA ALA A 130 -3.21 -21.22 2.41
C ALA A 130 -2.39 -22.49 2.61
N TRP A 131 -1.31 -22.68 1.85
CA TRP A 131 -0.39 -23.79 2.05
C TRP A 131 0.31 -23.75 3.41
N GLN A 132 0.77 -22.57 3.83
CA GLN A 132 1.39 -22.39 5.15
C GLN A 132 0.44 -22.73 6.30
N SER A 133 -0.86 -22.53 6.12
CA SER A 133 -1.84 -22.89 7.15
C SER A 133 -1.95 -24.40 7.40
N GLY A 134 -1.42 -25.24 6.51
CA GLY A 134 -1.56 -26.70 6.50
C GLY A 134 -2.87 -27.21 5.90
N ALA A 135 -3.75 -26.34 5.41
CA ALA A 135 -5.01 -26.72 4.80
C ALA A 135 -4.94 -26.82 3.26
N THR A 136 -5.89 -27.51 2.66
CA THR A 136 -5.97 -27.69 1.21
C THR A 136 -6.62 -26.45 0.55
N PRO A 137 -5.92 -25.72 -0.32
CA PRO A 137 -6.49 -24.58 -1.05
C PRO A 137 -7.37 -25.03 -2.22
N ALA A 138 -8.37 -24.18 -2.55
CA ALA A 138 -9.07 -24.20 -3.82
C ALA A 138 -9.30 -22.74 -4.28
N VAL A 139 -9.09 -22.47 -5.56
CA VAL A 139 -9.28 -21.13 -6.15
C VAL A 139 -10.69 -21.00 -6.69
N ILE A 140 -11.41 -19.99 -6.22
CA ILE A 140 -12.80 -19.73 -6.60
C ILE A 140 -12.87 -18.37 -7.31
N LEU A 141 -13.05 -18.42 -8.62
CA LEU A 141 -13.23 -17.24 -9.46
C LEU A 141 -14.72 -16.90 -9.51
N THR A 142 -15.12 -15.91 -8.74
CA THR A 142 -16.53 -15.53 -8.59
C THR A 142 -17.01 -14.56 -9.67
N LYS A 143 -18.32 -14.33 -9.76
CA LYS A 143 -18.97 -13.47 -10.76
C LYS A 143 -18.68 -13.92 -12.19
N ALA A 144 -18.69 -15.22 -12.43
CA ALA A 144 -18.45 -15.77 -13.77
C ALA A 144 -19.47 -15.28 -14.81
N ASP A 145 -20.66 -14.86 -14.37
CA ASP A 145 -21.71 -14.24 -15.18
C ASP A 145 -21.35 -12.83 -15.69
N GLU A 146 -20.41 -12.13 -15.05
CA GLU A 146 -19.97 -10.79 -15.45
C GLU A 146 -18.78 -10.83 -16.41
N ALA A 147 -18.08 -11.97 -16.54
CA ALA A 147 -16.92 -12.13 -17.41
C ALA A 147 -17.32 -12.51 -18.84
N LYS A 148 -16.69 -11.88 -19.84
CA LYS A 148 -16.91 -12.24 -21.25
C LYS A 148 -16.44 -13.65 -21.57
N ASP A 149 -15.30 -14.07 -21.03
CA ASP A 149 -14.71 -15.40 -21.18
C ASP A 149 -14.04 -15.84 -19.86
N PRO A 150 -14.79 -16.53 -18.98
CA PRO A 150 -14.25 -17.05 -17.73
C PRO A 150 -13.08 -18.03 -17.93
N ALA A 151 -13.03 -18.78 -19.05
CA ALA A 151 -12.03 -19.82 -19.30
C ALA A 151 -10.60 -19.24 -19.39
N VAL A 152 -10.44 -18.06 -19.94
CA VAL A 152 -9.14 -17.37 -20.01
C VAL A 152 -8.57 -17.10 -18.60
N HIS A 153 -9.44 -16.72 -17.67
CA HIS A 153 -9.05 -16.45 -16.28
C HIS A 153 -8.77 -17.75 -15.52
N VAL A 154 -9.54 -18.81 -15.78
CA VAL A 154 -9.28 -20.15 -15.22
C VAL A 154 -7.90 -20.62 -15.63
N LEU A 155 -7.58 -20.61 -16.93
CA LEU A 155 -6.26 -20.99 -17.44
C LEU A 155 -5.12 -20.13 -16.85
N ALA A 156 -5.37 -18.84 -16.66
CA ALA A 156 -4.39 -17.95 -16.05
C ALA A 156 -4.18 -18.27 -14.57
N ALA A 157 -5.24 -18.63 -13.85
CA ALA A 157 -5.17 -19.02 -12.44
C ALA A 157 -4.52 -20.39 -12.25
N GLU A 158 -4.82 -21.39 -13.10
CA GLU A 158 -4.22 -22.73 -13.09
C GLU A 158 -2.70 -22.69 -13.28
N LYS A 159 -2.20 -21.80 -14.14
CA LYS A 159 -0.75 -21.59 -14.34
C LYS A 159 -0.05 -21.10 -13.08
N ILE A 160 -0.76 -20.38 -12.21
CA ILE A 160 -0.23 -19.84 -10.96
C ILE A 160 -0.42 -20.85 -9.82
N ALA A 161 -1.56 -21.52 -9.81
CA ALA A 161 -2.03 -22.43 -8.78
C ALA A 161 -1.81 -23.90 -9.19
N ALA A 162 -0.59 -24.24 -9.60
CA ALA A 162 -0.27 -25.61 -10.04
C ALA A 162 -0.64 -26.63 -8.96
N GLY A 163 -1.42 -27.65 -9.34
CA GLY A 163 -1.90 -28.68 -8.42
C GLY A 163 -3.05 -28.27 -7.48
N VAL A 164 -3.63 -27.09 -7.68
CA VAL A 164 -4.78 -26.59 -6.93
C VAL A 164 -6.00 -26.51 -7.85
N ASP A 165 -7.14 -26.98 -7.40
CA ASP A 165 -8.37 -26.89 -8.14
C ASP A 165 -8.82 -25.44 -8.36
N VAL A 166 -9.25 -25.09 -9.58
CA VAL A 166 -9.72 -23.74 -9.95
C VAL A 166 -11.12 -23.85 -10.50
N TYR A 167 -12.06 -23.08 -9.94
CA TYR A 167 -13.46 -23.05 -10.34
C TYR A 167 -13.93 -21.65 -10.70
N ALA A 168 -14.61 -21.51 -11.84
CA ALA A 168 -15.36 -20.30 -12.17
C ALA A 168 -16.83 -20.47 -11.75
N VAL A 169 -17.28 -19.62 -10.84
CA VAL A 169 -18.63 -19.75 -10.24
C VAL A 169 -19.40 -18.44 -10.32
N SER A 170 -20.73 -18.56 -10.45
CA SER A 170 -21.66 -17.46 -10.23
C SER A 170 -22.69 -17.84 -9.18
N ALA A 171 -22.62 -17.20 -8.02
CA ALA A 171 -23.63 -17.38 -6.98
C ALA A 171 -25.00 -16.81 -7.38
N LYS A 172 -25.05 -15.92 -8.38
CA LYS A 172 -26.26 -15.31 -8.90
C LYS A 172 -27.04 -16.26 -9.83
N THR A 173 -26.32 -16.98 -10.69
CA THR A 173 -26.94 -17.91 -11.67
C THR A 173 -26.91 -19.36 -11.22
N GLY A 174 -26.13 -19.69 -10.17
CA GLY A 174 -25.92 -21.06 -9.73
C GLY A 174 -24.81 -21.80 -10.48
N GLN A 175 -24.20 -21.19 -11.49
CA GLN A 175 -23.16 -21.80 -12.30
C GLN A 175 -21.96 -22.22 -11.43
N GLY A 176 -21.48 -23.46 -11.58
CA GLY A 176 -20.28 -23.99 -10.93
C GLY A 176 -20.43 -24.26 -9.42
N ILE A 177 -21.55 -23.90 -8.79
CA ILE A 177 -21.75 -24.07 -7.32
C ILE A 177 -21.75 -25.57 -6.95
N SER A 178 -22.33 -26.42 -7.77
CA SER A 178 -22.39 -27.88 -7.52
C SER A 178 -21.00 -28.53 -7.45
N GLU A 179 -20.02 -28.01 -8.16
CA GLU A 179 -18.65 -28.52 -8.18
C GLU A 179 -17.95 -28.33 -6.82
N LEU A 180 -18.37 -27.33 -6.04
CA LEU A 180 -17.86 -27.06 -4.71
C LEU A 180 -18.38 -28.03 -3.63
N SER A 181 -19.37 -28.86 -3.95
CA SER A 181 -19.98 -29.81 -3.01
C SER A 181 -18.99 -30.82 -2.43
N LYS A 182 -17.90 -31.14 -3.17
CA LYS A 182 -16.86 -32.04 -2.67
C LYS A 182 -16.12 -31.51 -1.44
N TYR A 183 -16.10 -30.18 -1.22
CA TYR A 183 -15.50 -29.51 -0.07
C TYR A 183 -16.51 -29.29 1.06
N MET A 184 -17.81 -29.29 0.73
CA MET A 184 -18.92 -29.02 1.65
C MET A 184 -19.50 -30.32 2.24
N LYS A 185 -18.62 -31.17 2.80
CA LYS A 185 -19.02 -32.44 3.45
C LYS A 185 -19.31 -32.23 4.94
N PRO A 186 -20.17 -33.07 5.56
CA PRO A 186 -20.41 -33.03 7.01
C PRO A 186 -19.10 -33.10 7.81
N GLY A 187 -18.98 -32.26 8.84
CA GLY A 187 -17.82 -32.19 9.72
C GLY A 187 -16.57 -31.54 9.11
N ARG A 188 -16.59 -31.17 7.81
CA ARG A 188 -15.48 -30.44 7.18
C ARG A 188 -15.66 -28.94 7.29
N THR A 189 -14.56 -28.26 7.57
CA THR A 189 -14.54 -26.82 7.81
C THR A 189 -13.84 -26.11 6.65
N THR A 190 -14.49 -25.10 6.08
CA THR A 190 -13.96 -24.26 5.01
C THR A 190 -13.85 -22.82 5.48
N VAL A 191 -12.71 -22.20 5.16
CA VAL A 191 -12.44 -20.77 5.42
C VAL A 191 -12.28 -20.02 4.10
N PHE A 192 -12.64 -18.73 4.07
CA PHE A 192 -12.64 -17.92 2.86
C PHE A 192 -11.59 -16.83 2.91
N LEU A 193 -10.71 -16.78 1.90
CA LEU A 193 -9.76 -15.71 1.64
C LEU A 193 -10.20 -14.90 0.42
N GLY A 194 -10.25 -13.58 0.53
CA GLY A 194 -10.60 -12.74 -0.61
C GLY A 194 -10.78 -11.27 -0.24
N SER A 195 -10.83 -10.41 -1.26
CA SER A 195 -11.05 -8.98 -1.11
C SER A 195 -12.49 -8.67 -0.65
N SER A 196 -12.71 -7.45 -0.14
CA SER A 196 -14.08 -6.97 0.11
C SER A 196 -14.83 -6.86 -1.23
N GLY A 197 -16.10 -7.26 -1.26
CA GLY A 197 -16.90 -7.22 -2.48
C GLY A 197 -16.64 -8.36 -3.48
N VAL A 198 -15.76 -9.33 -3.15
CA VAL A 198 -15.49 -10.51 -4.00
C VAL A 198 -16.69 -11.46 -4.15
N GLY A 199 -17.77 -11.25 -3.42
CA GLY A 199 -18.96 -12.11 -3.44
C GLY A 199 -18.97 -13.21 -2.38
N LYS A 200 -18.18 -13.09 -1.30
CA LYS A 200 -18.10 -14.10 -0.24
C LYS A 200 -19.45 -14.42 0.40
N SER A 201 -20.15 -13.42 0.94
CA SER A 201 -21.47 -13.62 1.58
C SER A 201 -22.50 -14.21 0.61
N THR A 202 -22.46 -13.79 -0.65
CA THR A 202 -23.35 -14.32 -1.69
C THR A 202 -23.05 -15.79 -1.98
N LEU A 203 -21.77 -16.16 -2.06
CA LEU A 203 -21.37 -17.56 -2.27
C LEU A 203 -21.74 -18.43 -1.06
N VAL A 204 -21.50 -17.95 0.16
CA VAL A 204 -21.89 -18.67 1.39
C VAL A 204 -23.40 -18.94 1.42
N ASN A 205 -24.21 -17.94 1.10
CA ASN A 205 -25.68 -18.12 1.04
C ASN A 205 -26.09 -19.10 -0.05
N ALA A 206 -25.42 -19.07 -1.21
CA ALA A 206 -25.68 -20.04 -2.29
C ALA A 206 -25.32 -21.48 -1.90
N LEU A 207 -24.19 -21.68 -1.19
CA LEU A 207 -23.76 -22.97 -0.68
C LEU A 207 -24.64 -23.48 0.46
N ALA A 208 -25.19 -22.59 1.27
CA ALA A 208 -26.10 -22.90 2.36
C ALA A 208 -27.52 -23.21 1.89
N GLY A 209 -27.91 -22.72 0.70
CA GLY A 209 -29.30 -22.77 0.21
C GLY A 209 -30.25 -21.84 0.96
N GLU A 210 -29.75 -20.93 1.78
CA GLU A 210 -30.51 -19.96 2.57
C GLU A 210 -29.68 -18.70 2.87
N ALA A 211 -30.37 -17.61 3.21
CA ALA A 211 -29.72 -16.34 3.54
C ALA A 211 -29.19 -16.36 4.99
N ILE A 212 -27.99 -16.92 5.19
CA ILE A 212 -27.30 -16.97 6.49
C ILE A 212 -26.52 -15.67 6.73
N MET A 213 -25.97 -15.07 5.67
CA MET A 213 -25.18 -13.85 5.73
C MET A 213 -25.89 -12.68 5.08
N GLU A 214 -25.81 -11.52 5.72
CA GLU A 214 -26.28 -10.28 5.10
C GLU A 214 -25.44 -9.92 3.87
N THR A 215 -26.11 -9.73 2.74
CA THR A 215 -25.51 -9.26 1.50
C THR A 215 -25.76 -7.76 1.37
N GLY A 216 -24.73 -6.94 1.51
CA GLY A 216 -24.81 -5.49 1.28
C GLY A 216 -24.63 -5.15 -0.20
N ALA A 217 -25.51 -4.30 -0.76
CA ALA A 217 -25.30 -3.70 -2.07
C ALA A 217 -24.00 -2.85 -2.06
N ILE A 218 -23.15 -3.06 -3.05
CA ILE A 218 -21.93 -2.23 -3.25
C ILE A 218 -22.41 -0.80 -3.55
N ARG A 219 -22.10 0.15 -2.68
CA ARG A 219 -22.29 1.58 -3.01
C ARG A 219 -21.27 1.94 -4.07
N GLU A 220 -21.75 2.28 -5.27
CA GLU A 220 -20.97 2.61 -6.46
C GLU A 220 -19.99 3.80 -6.28
N LYS A 221 -20.14 4.62 -5.22
CA LYS A 221 -19.37 5.86 -5.07
C LYS A 221 -18.03 5.78 -4.35
N ASP A 222 -17.77 4.76 -3.48
CA ASP A 222 -16.56 4.83 -2.62
C ASP A 222 -15.65 3.59 -2.67
N GLY A 223 -16.02 2.51 -3.35
CA GLY A 223 -15.19 1.27 -3.41
C GLY A 223 -14.85 0.64 -2.04
N ARG A 224 -15.37 1.16 -0.93
CA ARG A 224 -15.18 0.68 0.44
C ARG A 224 -16.48 0.12 0.97
N GLY A 225 -16.68 -1.19 0.78
CA GLY A 225 -17.77 -1.92 1.43
C GLY A 225 -17.65 -1.84 2.95
N ARG A 226 -18.69 -1.36 3.62
CA ARG A 226 -18.81 -1.47 5.08
C ARG A 226 -19.07 -2.95 5.37
N HIS A 227 -18.15 -3.61 6.09
CA HIS A 227 -18.34 -4.99 6.54
C HIS A 227 -19.58 -5.05 7.40
N THR A 228 -20.58 -5.84 6.97
CA THR A 228 -21.81 -6.09 7.71
C THR A 228 -21.59 -7.05 8.87
N THR A 229 -20.58 -7.91 8.81
CA THR A 229 -20.16 -8.82 9.89
C THR A 229 -18.94 -8.25 10.60
N SER A 230 -19.09 -7.81 11.85
CA SER A 230 -18.00 -7.28 12.69
C SER A 230 -17.24 -8.38 13.44
N HIS A 231 -17.75 -9.61 13.51
CA HIS A 231 -17.17 -10.72 14.27
C HIS A 231 -16.92 -11.94 13.39
N ARG A 232 -15.86 -12.69 13.72
CA ARG A 232 -15.56 -13.99 13.11
C ARG A 232 -16.46 -15.02 13.75
N GLN A 233 -17.19 -15.76 12.92
CA GLN A 233 -18.14 -16.76 13.41
C GLN A 233 -18.01 -18.05 12.62
N LEU A 234 -18.09 -19.17 13.34
CA LEU A 234 -18.20 -20.50 12.79
C LEU A 234 -19.69 -20.83 12.62
N VAL A 235 -20.09 -21.23 11.43
CA VAL A 235 -21.47 -21.53 11.06
C VAL A 235 -21.56 -22.97 10.61
N LEU A 236 -22.46 -23.75 11.20
CA LEU A 236 -22.82 -25.10 10.77
C LEU A 236 -23.97 -25.02 9.76
N LEU A 237 -23.73 -25.53 8.55
CA LEU A 237 -24.71 -25.57 7.47
C LEU A 237 -25.68 -26.76 7.65
N LYS A 238 -26.87 -26.72 7.01
CA LYS A 238 -27.86 -27.80 7.03
C LYS A 238 -27.33 -29.13 6.51
N ASN A 239 -26.37 -29.10 5.57
CA ASN A 239 -25.70 -30.29 5.06
C ASN A 239 -24.60 -30.84 5.97
N GLY A 240 -24.40 -30.23 7.14
CA GLY A 240 -23.35 -30.60 8.09
C GLY A 240 -21.94 -30.08 7.79
N ALA A 241 -21.74 -29.33 6.70
CA ALA A 241 -20.50 -28.63 6.45
C ALA A 241 -20.36 -27.42 7.37
N ILE A 242 -19.14 -27.02 7.64
CA ILE A 242 -18.83 -25.92 8.56
C ILE A 242 -18.10 -24.81 7.80
N ILE A 243 -18.50 -23.59 8.06
CA ILE A 243 -17.87 -22.40 7.47
C ILE A 243 -17.34 -21.51 8.59
N ILE A 244 -16.14 -20.99 8.43
CA ILE A 244 -15.63 -19.89 9.25
C ILE A 244 -15.63 -18.62 8.40
N ASP A 245 -16.52 -17.67 8.75
CA ASP A 245 -16.45 -16.33 8.14
C ASP A 245 -15.38 -15.50 8.81
N THR A 246 -14.44 -15.06 8.00
CA THR A 246 -13.29 -14.27 8.43
C THR A 246 -13.31 -12.89 7.77
N PRO A 247 -14.05 -11.92 8.31
CA PRO A 247 -14.00 -10.55 7.82
C PRO A 247 -12.61 -9.96 8.01
N GLY A 248 -12.15 -9.15 7.05
CA GLY A 248 -10.89 -8.39 7.20
C GLY A 248 -9.59 -9.14 6.93
N MET A 249 -9.60 -10.28 6.24
CA MET A 249 -8.40 -11.10 5.92
C MET A 249 -7.38 -10.41 4.99
N ARG A 250 -7.56 -9.15 4.61
CA ARG A 250 -6.55 -8.35 3.91
C ARG A 250 -5.27 -8.11 4.74
N GLU A 251 -5.38 -8.25 6.06
CA GLU A 251 -4.32 -7.95 7.03
C GLU A 251 -3.54 -9.20 7.46
N LEU A 252 -3.76 -10.37 6.84
CA LEU A 252 -2.93 -11.53 7.10
C LEU A 252 -1.50 -11.21 6.66
N GLY A 253 -0.60 -11.13 7.64
CA GLY A 253 0.82 -10.99 7.42
C GLY A 253 1.42 -12.28 6.86
N MET A 254 2.53 -12.15 6.15
CA MET A 254 3.39 -13.27 5.75
C MET A 254 4.25 -13.63 6.97
N TRP A 255 3.71 -14.42 7.89
CA TRP A 255 4.44 -14.88 9.07
C TRP A 255 4.82 -16.34 8.88
N ASP A 256 6.09 -16.69 9.10
CA ASP A 256 6.64 -18.06 8.94
C ASP A 256 6.07 -18.82 7.71
N VAL A 257 6.23 -18.22 6.53
CA VAL A 257 5.64 -18.76 5.27
C VAL A 257 6.64 -19.54 4.42
N SER A 258 7.74 -20.03 5.00
CA SER A 258 8.80 -20.74 4.29
C SER A 258 8.29 -21.98 3.55
N GLU A 259 7.51 -22.83 4.21
CA GLU A 259 6.93 -24.03 3.60
C GLU A 259 5.87 -23.68 2.53
N GLY A 260 4.98 -22.75 2.84
CA GLY A 260 3.95 -22.30 1.89
C GLY A 260 4.56 -21.64 0.65
N LEU A 261 5.70 -20.95 0.80
CA LEU A 261 6.41 -20.34 -0.31
C LEU A 261 6.99 -21.44 -1.23
N GLY A 262 7.64 -22.46 -0.68
CA GLY A 262 8.18 -23.59 -1.43
C GLY A 262 7.12 -24.32 -2.25
N GLN A 263 5.94 -24.57 -1.68
CA GLN A 263 4.82 -25.20 -2.37
C GLN A 263 4.23 -24.32 -3.47
N SER A 264 3.99 -23.03 -3.18
CA SER A 264 3.41 -22.08 -4.14
C SER A 264 4.34 -21.75 -5.29
N PHE A 265 5.65 -21.85 -5.10
CA PHE A 265 6.69 -21.52 -6.08
C PHE A 265 7.62 -22.70 -6.38
N ALA A 266 7.09 -23.92 -6.37
CA ALA A 266 7.85 -25.12 -6.71
C ALA A 266 8.50 -25.01 -8.10
N ASP A 267 7.86 -24.30 -9.03
CA ASP A 267 8.36 -23.94 -10.36
C ASP A 267 9.61 -23.03 -10.33
N VAL A 268 9.79 -22.25 -9.28
CA VAL A 268 10.97 -21.39 -9.03
C VAL A 268 12.01 -22.18 -8.22
N GLU A 269 11.57 -22.83 -7.15
CA GLU A 269 12.42 -23.57 -6.21
C GLU A 269 13.26 -24.66 -6.89
N GLN A 270 12.75 -25.29 -7.95
CA GLN A 270 13.49 -26.29 -8.72
C GLN A 270 14.81 -25.79 -9.32
N TYR A 271 14.98 -24.46 -9.51
CA TYR A 271 16.21 -23.86 -10.03
C TYR A 271 17.16 -23.39 -8.92
N LEU A 272 16.67 -23.27 -7.69
CA LEU A 272 17.49 -22.90 -6.55
C LEU A 272 18.47 -24.04 -6.20
N GLY A 273 19.69 -23.70 -5.84
CA GLY A 273 20.74 -24.71 -5.55
C GLY A 273 21.38 -25.38 -6.77
N ARG A 274 20.90 -25.12 -8.00
CA ARG A 274 21.49 -25.63 -9.25
C ARG A 274 22.48 -24.67 -9.90
N CYS A 275 22.77 -23.53 -9.24
CA CYS A 275 23.73 -22.58 -9.74
C CYS A 275 25.17 -23.09 -9.62
N ARG A 276 26.06 -22.57 -10.44
CA ARG A 276 27.50 -22.91 -10.38
C ARG A 276 28.13 -22.62 -9.02
N PHE A 277 27.63 -21.60 -8.29
CA PHE A 277 28.12 -21.18 -6.99
C PHE A 277 27.05 -21.45 -5.92
N ASN A 278 27.45 -22.03 -4.80
CA ASN A 278 26.54 -22.35 -3.68
C ASN A 278 25.98 -21.10 -2.98
N ASP A 279 26.70 -19.96 -3.05
CA ASP A 279 26.32 -18.67 -2.49
C ASP A 279 25.72 -17.71 -3.53
N CYS A 280 25.23 -18.24 -4.66
CA CYS A 280 24.66 -17.48 -5.76
C CYS A 280 23.48 -16.64 -5.29
N ARG A 281 23.56 -15.33 -5.50
CA ARG A 281 22.48 -14.37 -5.19
C ARG A 281 21.51 -14.14 -6.34
N HIS A 282 21.72 -14.84 -7.47
CA HIS A 282 20.91 -14.79 -8.69
C HIS A 282 20.83 -13.40 -9.34
N GLN A 283 21.83 -12.53 -9.08
CA GLN A 283 21.85 -11.16 -9.61
C GLN A 283 22.78 -11.01 -10.84
N ARG A 284 24.07 -11.29 -10.69
CA ARG A 284 25.08 -11.08 -11.75
C ARG A 284 26.02 -12.26 -11.95
N GLU A 285 25.88 -13.31 -11.17
CA GLU A 285 26.79 -14.44 -11.13
C GLU A 285 26.72 -15.24 -12.45
N PRO A 286 27.87 -15.60 -13.05
CA PRO A 286 27.94 -16.44 -14.21
C PRO A 286 27.55 -17.89 -13.86
N GLY A 287 26.80 -18.57 -14.75
CA GLY A 287 26.33 -19.93 -14.50
C GLY A 287 25.18 -20.01 -13.47
N CYS A 288 24.39 -18.94 -13.33
CA CYS A 288 23.19 -18.92 -12.51
C CYS A 288 22.03 -19.64 -13.21
N ALA A 289 21.51 -20.73 -12.61
CA ALA A 289 20.42 -21.52 -13.17
C ALA A 289 19.11 -20.74 -13.30
N VAL A 290 18.79 -19.89 -12.32
CA VAL A 290 17.60 -19.03 -12.33
C VAL A 290 17.66 -18.04 -13.51
N LYS A 291 18.81 -17.41 -13.74
CA LYS A 291 18.98 -16.49 -14.88
C LYS A 291 18.89 -17.21 -16.23
N ALA A 292 19.47 -18.41 -16.31
CA ALA A 292 19.38 -19.23 -17.52
C ALA A 292 17.91 -19.59 -17.81
N ALA A 293 17.14 -20.02 -16.81
CA ALA A 293 15.72 -20.32 -16.94
C ALA A 293 14.88 -19.09 -17.33
N ILE A 294 15.23 -17.90 -16.84
CA ILE A 294 14.57 -16.65 -17.26
C ILE A 294 14.91 -16.31 -18.72
N GLN A 295 16.17 -16.50 -19.13
CA GLN A 295 16.61 -16.22 -20.49
C GLN A 295 16.05 -17.21 -21.53
N SER A 296 15.90 -18.50 -21.17
CA SER A 296 15.26 -19.50 -21.99
C SER A 296 13.74 -19.37 -22.09
N GLY A 297 13.13 -18.56 -21.20
CA GLY A 297 11.67 -18.41 -21.10
C GLY A 297 10.96 -19.50 -20.28
N GLU A 298 11.69 -20.47 -19.72
CA GLU A 298 11.14 -21.52 -18.84
C GLU A 298 10.58 -20.93 -17.53
N LEU A 299 11.26 -19.88 -16.99
CA LEU A 299 10.81 -19.15 -15.82
C LEU A 299 10.45 -17.71 -16.21
N PRO A 300 9.17 -17.29 -16.11
CA PRO A 300 8.80 -15.90 -16.36
C PRO A 300 9.47 -14.93 -15.38
N ALA A 301 10.10 -13.87 -15.88
CA ALA A 301 10.77 -12.87 -15.04
C ALA A 301 9.85 -12.28 -13.94
N LYS A 302 8.56 -12.04 -14.28
CA LYS A 302 7.55 -11.56 -13.32
C LYS A 302 7.29 -12.56 -12.18
N ARG A 303 7.40 -13.86 -12.46
CA ARG A 303 7.23 -14.93 -11.47
C ARG A 303 8.39 -14.92 -10.47
N TRP A 304 9.62 -14.78 -10.96
CA TRP A 304 10.82 -14.59 -10.12
C TRP A 304 10.74 -13.33 -9.25
N GLU A 305 10.28 -12.19 -9.81
CA GLU A 305 10.07 -10.95 -9.04
C GLU A 305 9.05 -11.13 -7.91
N SER A 306 7.96 -11.84 -8.17
CA SER A 306 6.94 -12.15 -7.16
C SER A 306 7.53 -13.00 -6.03
N TYR A 307 8.28 -14.05 -6.36
CA TYR A 307 8.96 -14.89 -5.38
C TYR A 307 9.88 -14.08 -4.46
N LEU A 308 10.78 -13.26 -5.04
CA LEU A 308 11.69 -12.42 -4.25
C LEU A 308 10.96 -11.44 -3.33
N LYS A 309 9.86 -10.89 -3.80
CA LYS A 309 9.05 -9.97 -3.00
C LYS A 309 8.43 -10.67 -1.80
N LEU A 310 7.79 -11.83 -2.01
CA LEU A 310 7.16 -12.60 -0.95
C LEU A 310 8.21 -13.16 0.04
N LEU A 311 9.36 -13.63 -0.46
CA LEU A 311 10.50 -14.06 0.37
C LEU A 311 11.01 -12.91 1.27
N THR A 312 11.05 -11.69 0.74
CA THR A 312 11.46 -10.51 1.51
C THR A 312 10.43 -10.14 2.58
N GLU A 313 9.13 -10.23 2.25
CA GLU A 313 8.04 -10.05 3.22
C GLU A 313 8.08 -11.10 4.32
N ALA A 314 8.32 -12.37 3.98
CA ALA A 314 8.46 -13.47 4.92
C ALA A 314 9.62 -13.23 5.90
N ARG A 315 10.82 -12.99 5.40
CA ARG A 315 12.00 -12.70 6.23
C ARG A 315 11.80 -11.49 7.17
N PHE A 316 11.08 -10.48 6.71
CA PHE A 316 10.73 -9.33 7.55
C PHE A 316 9.74 -9.70 8.66
N ALA A 317 8.82 -10.63 8.38
CA ALA A 317 7.85 -11.10 9.36
C ALA A 317 8.50 -12.00 10.42
N ASP A 318 9.37 -12.92 10.02
CA ASP A 318 10.00 -13.91 10.88
C ASP A 318 11.03 -13.30 11.85
N ASP A 319 11.87 -12.39 11.36
CA ASP A 319 12.86 -11.68 12.19
C ASP A 319 12.88 -10.19 11.89
N LYS A 320 11.86 -9.50 12.34
CA LYS A 320 11.76 -8.04 12.20
C LYS A 320 12.92 -7.32 12.89
N ALA A 321 13.36 -7.81 14.05
CA ALA A 321 14.45 -7.20 14.80
C ALA A 321 15.80 -7.46 14.12
N GLY A 322 16.07 -8.69 13.68
CA GLY A 322 17.26 -9.06 12.92
C GLY A 322 17.29 -8.37 11.56
N TYR A 323 16.18 -8.40 10.81
CA TYR A 323 16.08 -7.70 9.52
C TYR A 323 16.31 -6.18 9.66
N LEU A 324 15.73 -5.55 10.67
CA LEU A 324 15.98 -4.12 10.95
C LEU A 324 17.40 -3.88 11.44
N LYS A 325 18.00 -4.82 12.18
CA LYS A 325 19.39 -4.77 12.62
C LYS A 325 20.35 -4.96 11.45
N GLU A 326 20.12 -5.93 10.57
CA GLU A 326 20.86 -6.12 9.31
C GLU A 326 20.73 -4.91 8.40
N LYS A 327 19.51 -4.40 8.22
CA LYS A 327 19.25 -3.19 7.45
C LYS A 327 19.96 -1.98 8.04
N ARG A 328 19.97 -1.83 9.38
CA ARG A 328 20.74 -0.80 10.08
C ARG A 328 22.25 -1.02 9.96
N GLN A 329 22.74 -2.26 10.06
CA GLN A 329 24.14 -2.60 9.85
C GLN A 329 24.57 -2.37 8.41
N TRP A 330 23.75 -2.76 7.44
CA TRP A 330 23.96 -2.48 6.03
C TRP A 330 23.95 -0.96 5.74
N HIS A 331 23.01 -0.20 6.32
CA HIS A 331 23.03 1.25 6.28
C HIS A 331 24.26 1.84 7.00
N LYS A 332 24.69 1.23 8.13
CA LYS A 332 25.93 1.62 8.83
C LYS A 332 27.18 1.24 8.03
N SER A 333 27.20 0.12 7.32
CA SER A 333 28.32 -0.26 6.44
C SER A 333 28.39 0.63 5.21
N ILE A 334 27.24 0.96 4.60
CA ILE A 334 27.18 2.00 3.56
C ILE A 334 27.61 3.36 4.13
N SER A 335 27.13 3.75 5.30
CA SER A 335 27.55 4.98 5.98
C SER A 335 29.02 4.93 6.42
N LYS A 336 29.58 3.76 6.74
CA LYS A 336 31.02 3.59 6.99
C LYS A 336 31.83 3.60 5.70
N MET A 337 31.35 2.98 4.61
CA MET A 337 31.94 3.13 3.27
C MET A 337 31.86 4.58 2.79
N GLN A 338 30.76 5.28 3.09
CA GLN A 338 30.64 6.73 2.83
C GLN A 338 31.46 7.60 3.79
N LYS A 339 31.79 7.12 5.01
CA LYS A 339 32.62 7.83 6.00
C LYS A 339 34.12 7.54 5.87
N SER A 340 34.52 6.45 5.21
CA SER A 340 35.91 6.20 4.86
C SER A 340 36.37 6.97 3.60
N GLY A 341 35.42 7.44 2.77
CA GLY A 341 35.63 8.55 1.87
C GLY A 341 35.23 9.84 2.61
N ARG A 342 36.15 10.79 2.76
CA ARG A 342 35.98 12.12 3.32
C ARG A 342 34.56 12.63 3.21
N ASN A 343 34.00 13.28 4.24
CA ASN A 343 32.78 14.07 4.13
C ASN A 343 32.95 15.08 2.98
N ALA A 344 32.61 14.67 1.75
CA ALA A 344 32.58 15.57 0.64
C ALA A 344 31.47 16.58 0.93
N ASP A 345 31.86 17.82 1.16
CA ASP A 345 30.88 18.90 1.22
C ASP A 345 30.47 19.19 -0.23
N TYR A 346 29.34 18.56 -0.63
CA TYR A 346 28.79 18.72 -1.98
C TYR A 346 28.33 20.15 -2.31
N ARG A 347 28.55 21.11 -1.41
CA ARG A 347 28.48 22.55 -1.71
C ARG A 347 29.76 23.04 -2.43
N ILE A 348 30.87 22.32 -2.28
CA ILE A 348 32.20 22.70 -2.74
C ILE A 348 32.80 21.64 -3.66
N GLU A 349 32.59 20.34 -3.38
CA GLU A 349 33.15 19.22 -4.15
C GLU A 349 32.17 18.71 -5.21
N PRO A 350 32.60 18.51 -6.48
CA PRO A 350 31.75 18.00 -7.55
C PRO A 350 31.31 16.54 -7.28
N CYS A 351 30.11 16.21 -7.69
CA CYS A 351 29.59 14.82 -7.67
C CYS A 351 30.16 14.08 -8.88
N THR A 352 31.11 13.17 -8.68
CA THR A 352 31.78 12.39 -9.74
C THR A 352 31.22 10.96 -9.86
N GLU A 353 30.37 10.52 -8.94
CA GLU A 353 29.84 9.15 -8.93
C GLU A 353 28.61 8.99 -9.82
N THR A 354 28.58 7.93 -10.64
CA THR A 354 27.42 7.53 -11.39
C THR A 354 26.30 7.01 -10.47
N PHE A 355 25.05 7.36 -10.75
CA PHE A 355 23.90 6.85 -9.99
C PHE A 355 22.79 6.35 -10.91
N THR A 356 21.98 5.41 -10.41
CA THR A 356 20.81 4.90 -11.13
C THR A 356 19.56 5.67 -10.71
N CYS A 357 18.86 6.26 -11.67
CA CYS A 357 17.60 6.96 -11.41
C CYS A 357 16.55 6.03 -10.82
N ARG A 358 15.96 6.40 -9.70
CA ARG A 358 14.92 5.59 -9.05
C ARG A 358 13.61 5.51 -9.83
N ALA A 359 13.31 6.52 -10.65
CA ALA A 359 12.09 6.58 -11.45
C ALA A 359 12.24 5.82 -12.77
N CYS A 360 13.15 6.24 -13.67
CA CYS A 360 13.29 5.67 -15.01
C CYS A 360 14.32 4.54 -15.12
N LYS A 361 15.05 4.21 -14.02
CA LYS A 361 16.05 3.15 -13.94
C LYS A 361 17.30 3.33 -14.83
N ARG A 362 17.45 4.44 -15.50
CA ARG A 362 18.65 4.74 -16.32
C ARG A 362 19.84 5.06 -15.44
N LEU A 363 21.02 4.66 -15.87
CA LEU A 363 22.30 5.02 -15.26
C LEU A 363 22.65 6.46 -15.67
N ILE A 364 23.02 7.30 -14.72
CA ILE A 364 23.30 8.70 -14.89
C ILE A 364 24.77 8.94 -14.54
N ALA A 365 25.55 9.44 -15.48
CA ALA A 365 26.89 9.96 -15.24
C ALA A 365 26.79 11.45 -14.86
N PRO A 366 27.43 11.90 -13.78
CA PRO A 366 27.39 13.32 -13.40
C PRO A 366 28.34 14.19 -14.24
N GLU A 367 29.34 13.59 -14.89
CA GLU A 367 30.32 14.27 -15.72
C GLU A 367 29.73 14.64 -17.08
N ASP A 368 30.13 15.75 -17.67
CA ASP A 368 29.83 16.29 -19.01
C ASP A 368 28.61 17.21 -19.17
N ALA A 369 27.81 17.46 -18.13
CA ALA A 369 26.59 18.26 -18.26
C ALA A 369 26.74 19.76 -17.92
N GLY A 370 27.97 20.26 -17.70
CA GLY A 370 28.19 21.68 -17.32
C GLY A 370 27.76 22.02 -15.88
N SER A 371 27.37 21.03 -15.07
CA SER A 371 27.01 21.18 -13.67
C SER A 371 27.83 20.22 -12.82
N SER A 372 28.61 20.77 -11.90
CA SER A 372 29.39 19.98 -10.93
C SER A 372 28.53 19.27 -9.86
N HIS A 373 27.23 19.57 -9.79
CA HIS A 373 26.31 19.05 -8.77
C HIS A 373 24.96 18.70 -9.38
N ARG A 374 24.78 17.44 -9.75
CA ARG A 374 23.52 16.95 -10.31
C ARG A 374 22.61 16.39 -9.21
N ASN A 375 21.40 16.94 -9.09
CA ASN A 375 20.42 16.51 -8.11
C ASN A 375 19.18 15.85 -8.71
N HIS A 376 19.06 15.75 -10.04
CA HIS A 376 17.95 15.14 -10.75
C HIS A 376 18.41 14.35 -11.97
N CYS A 377 17.53 13.47 -12.47
CA CYS A 377 17.79 12.67 -13.65
C CYS A 377 17.58 13.51 -14.93
N PRO A 378 18.54 13.56 -15.87
CA PRO A 378 18.38 14.32 -17.11
C PRO A 378 17.27 13.77 -18.01
N HIS A 379 16.94 12.49 -17.95
CA HIS A 379 15.96 11.86 -18.84
C HIS A 379 14.50 12.05 -18.39
N CYS A 380 14.23 11.94 -17.09
CA CYS A 380 12.86 12.05 -16.54
C CYS A 380 12.68 13.22 -15.58
N LEU A 381 13.71 14.01 -15.37
CA LEU A 381 13.77 15.19 -14.50
C LEU A 381 13.39 14.91 -13.03
N THR A 382 13.23 13.64 -12.61
CA THR A 382 12.87 13.27 -11.26
C THR A 382 14.07 13.40 -10.32
N SER A 383 13.84 13.84 -9.09
CA SER A 383 14.85 14.00 -8.04
C SER A 383 14.54 13.16 -6.82
N ILE A 384 15.40 13.25 -5.80
CA ILE A 384 15.21 12.66 -4.48
C ILE A 384 15.25 13.77 -3.43
N HIS A 385 14.32 13.75 -2.48
CA HIS A 385 14.31 14.66 -1.35
C HIS A 385 15.46 14.34 -0.39
N ALA A 386 16.66 14.73 -0.77
CA ALA A 386 17.89 14.48 -0.04
C ALA A 386 18.24 15.61 0.93
N ASP A 387 17.88 16.83 0.60
CA ASP A 387 18.32 18.05 1.28
C ASP A 387 17.15 18.72 2.01
N ASN A 388 17.38 19.23 3.23
CA ASN A 388 16.48 20.18 3.89
C ASN A 388 16.82 21.62 3.45
N GLN A 389 18.14 21.91 3.31
CA GLN A 389 18.66 23.08 2.64
C GLN A 389 19.53 22.66 1.45
N PRO A 390 19.63 23.45 0.38
CA PRO A 390 20.36 23.04 -0.81
C PRO A 390 21.77 22.53 -0.49
N GLY A 391 22.04 21.23 -0.77
CA GLY A 391 23.34 20.58 -0.62
C GLY A 391 23.68 20.01 0.75
N ASP A 392 22.79 20.08 1.76
CA ASP A 392 23.08 19.62 3.13
C ASP A 392 22.87 18.10 3.33
N ARG A 393 22.20 17.43 2.40
CA ARG A 393 21.88 15.99 2.43
C ARG A 393 21.17 15.52 3.71
N ALA A 394 20.57 16.46 4.47
CA ALA A 394 20.05 16.25 5.81
C ALA A 394 18.59 15.75 5.86
N SER A 395 17.87 15.76 4.74
CA SER A 395 16.47 15.33 4.75
C SER A 395 16.33 13.85 5.12
N LEU A 396 15.49 13.58 6.12
CA LEU A 396 15.14 12.23 6.56
C LEU A 396 14.08 11.56 5.67
N CYS A 397 13.35 12.35 4.89
CA CYS A 397 12.23 11.88 4.06
C CYS A 397 12.68 10.93 2.95
N LYS A 398 13.78 11.28 2.22
CA LYS A 398 14.31 10.52 1.06
C LYS A 398 13.24 10.12 0.03
N GLY A 399 12.09 10.80 0.02
CA GLY A 399 10.99 10.58 -0.91
C GLY A 399 11.37 10.96 -2.34
N MET A 400 10.63 10.42 -3.31
CA MET A 400 10.78 10.77 -4.71
C MET A 400 10.18 12.16 -4.96
N MET A 401 10.91 13.02 -5.67
CA MET A 401 10.49 14.36 -6.04
C MET A 401 10.16 14.41 -7.52
N GLU A 402 8.94 14.78 -7.84
CA GLU A 402 8.47 14.94 -9.22
C GLU A 402 8.63 16.39 -9.70
N PRO A 403 8.99 16.59 -10.97
CA PRO A 403 9.06 17.92 -11.55
C PRO A 403 7.65 18.46 -11.76
N VAL A 404 7.34 19.63 -11.20
CA VAL A 404 5.97 20.20 -11.21
C VAL A 404 5.88 21.52 -11.94
N SER A 405 6.97 22.29 -12.02
CA SER A 405 7.00 23.59 -12.70
C SER A 405 8.43 23.98 -13.09
N VAL A 406 8.54 25.02 -13.90
CA VAL A 406 9.82 25.65 -14.26
C VAL A 406 9.83 27.08 -13.73
N TRP A 407 10.93 27.44 -13.10
CA TRP A 407 11.20 28.80 -12.63
C TRP A 407 12.29 29.46 -13.46
N VAL A 408 11.97 30.61 -14.06
CA VAL A 408 12.93 31.47 -14.77
C VAL A 408 13.41 32.53 -13.79
N LYS A 409 14.69 32.51 -13.45
CA LYS A 409 15.31 33.48 -12.56
C LYS A 409 15.50 34.84 -13.27
N LYS A 410 15.74 35.92 -12.52
CA LYS A 410 15.93 37.28 -13.07
C LYS A 410 17.08 37.39 -14.06
N ASN A 411 18.09 36.53 -13.96
CA ASN A 411 19.24 36.44 -14.87
C ASN A 411 18.96 35.55 -16.10
N GLY A 412 17.75 35.09 -16.32
CA GLY A 412 17.37 34.20 -17.43
C GLY A 412 17.68 32.72 -17.21
N GLU A 413 18.32 32.35 -16.09
CA GLU A 413 18.61 30.95 -15.77
C GLU A 413 17.34 30.19 -15.39
N TRP A 414 17.20 28.98 -15.92
CA TRP A 414 16.09 28.10 -15.60
C TRP A 414 16.41 27.17 -14.42
N ALA A 415 15.37 26.86 -13.65
CA ALA A 415 15.41 25.82 -12.62
C ALA A 415 14.12 25.00 -12.67
N VAL A 416 14.22 23.69 -12.52
CA VAL A 416 13.08 22.79 -12.35
C VAL A 416 12.64 22.83 -10.90
N ILE A 417 11.35 23.04 -10.67
CA ILE A 417 10.75 22.96 -9.33
C ILE A 417 10.21 21.55 -9.16
N HIS A 418 10.61 20.91 -8.06
CA HIS A 418 10.22 19.57 -7.69
C HIS A 418 9.34 19.58 -6.46
N LYS A 419 8.36 18.66 -6.39
CA LYS A 419 7.54 18.39 -5.19
C LYS A 419 7.78 16.97 -4.70
N CYS A 420 8.04 16.82 -3.41
CA CYS A 420 8.19 15.51 -2.79
C CYS A 420 6.84 14.80 -2.68
N ARG A 421 6.72 13.59 -3.21
CA ARG A 421 5.49 12.78 -3.12
C ARG A 421 5.14 12.33 -1.71
N SER A 422 6.15 12.25 -0.82
CA SER A 422 5.97 11.73 0.54
C SER A 422 5.61 12.82 1.56
N CYS A 423 6.30 13.98 1.51
CA CYS A 423 6.11 15.04 2.51
C CYS A 423 5.61 16.38 1.95
N GLY A 424 5.46 16.48 0.61
CA GLY A 424 4.96 17.69 -0.04
C GLY A 424 5.96 18.84 -0.20
N THR A 425 7.16 18.73 0.36
CA THR A 425 8.19 19.78 0.29
C THR A 425 8.55 20.11 -1.15
N LEU A 426 8.70 21.41 -1.43
CA LEU A 426 9.15 21.93 -2.73
C LEU A 426 10.65 22.23 -2.69
N SER A 427 11.36 21.91 -3.77
CA SER A 427 12.74 22.31 -3.98
C SER A 427 12.98 22.68 -5.44
N SER A 428 14.05 23.42 -5.73
CA SER A 428 14.41 23.77 -7.11
C SER A 428 15.83 23.32 -7.42
N ASN A 429 16.03 22.76 -8.62
CA ASN A 429 17.31 22.36 -9.14
C ASN A 429 17.61 23.12 -10.45
N ARG A 430 18.86 23.54 -10.64
CA ARG A 430 19.30 24.12 -11.93
C ARG A 430 19.15 23.08 -13.02
N ILE A 431 18.78 23.52 -14.22
CA ILE A 431 18.82 22.66 -15.40
C ILE A 431 20.27 22.52 -15.87
N ALA A 432 20.57 21.36 -16.45
CA ALA A 432 21.83 21.04 -17.09
C ALA A 432 21.68 20.95 -18.62
N ALA A 433 22.78 21.02 -19.36
CA ALA A 433 22.77 21.04 -20.81
C ALA A 433 22.21 19.76 -21.46
N ASP A 434 22.29 18.64 -20.77
CA ASP A 434 21.83 17.32 -21.19
C ASP A 434 20.41 16.96 -20.66
N ASP A 435 19.73 17.88 -19.96
CA ASP A 435 18.37 17.64 -19.50
C ASP A 435 17.39 17.55 -20.67
N ASN A 436 16.41 16.65 -20.54
CA ASN A 436 15.39 16.42 -21.54
C ASN A 436 14.58 17.70 -21.82
N MET A 437 14.94 18.40 -22.89
CA MET A 437 14.32 19.68 -23.28
C MET A 437 12.84 19.58 -23.64
N TYR A 438 12.41 18.43 -24.18
CA TYR A 438 10.99 18.20 -24.51
C TYR A 438 10.15 18.13 -23.25
N LEU A 439 10.62 17.38 -22.24
CA LEU A 439 9.93 17.27 -20.96
C LEU A 439 9.97 18.60 -20.17
N LEU A 440 11.07 19.35 -20.24
CA LEU A 440 11.14 20.70 -19.67
C LEU A 440 10.12 21.64 -20.28
N MET A 441 9.96 21.61 -21.62
CA MET A 441 8.97 22.41 -22.32
C MET A 441 7.54 21.94 -22.02
N GLU A 442 7.30 20.64 -21.96
CA GLU A 442 6.00 20.08 -21.58
C GLU A 442 5.56 20.59 -20.21
N ILE A 443 6.45 20.50 -19.20
CA ILE A 443 6.18 21.00 -17.84
C ILE A 443 5.94 22.52 -17.85
N ALA A 444 6.75 23.27 -18.60
CA ALA A 444 6.63 24.73 -18.70
C ALA A 444 5.32 25.17 -19.38
N MET A 445 4.85 24.40 -20.36
CA MET A 445 3.63 24.70 -21.14
C MET A 445 2.36 24.15 -20.48
N LYS A 446 2.46 23.20 -19.55
CA LYS A 446 1.31 22.56 -18.90
C LYS A 446 0.26 23.56 -18.39
N PRO A 447 0.61 24.69 -17.74
CA PRO A 447 -0.37 25.68 -17.33
C PRO A 447 -1.16 26.32 -18.47
N LEU A 448 -0.60 26.39 -19.68
CA LEU A 448 -1.23 27.02 -20.84
C LEU A 448 -2.29 26.14 -21.52
N TYR A 449 -2.17 24.82 -21.36
CA TYR A 449 -3.13 23.84 -21.90
C TYR A 449 -4.18 23.41 -20.87
N ALA A 450 -3.92 23.58 -19.58
CA ALA A 450 -4.87 23.28 -18.54
C ALA A 450 -5.87 24.46 -18.40
N PRO A 451 -7.17 24.24 -18.59
CA PRO A 451 -8.14 25.30 -18.39
C PRO A 451 -8.05 25.81 -16.95
N LEU A 452 -8.09 27.13 -16.76
CA LEU A 452 -8.24 27.75 -15.44
C LEU A 452 -9.64 27.38 -14.92
N CYS A 453 -9.73 26.28 -14.17
CA CYS A 453 -10.94 25.97 -13.39
C CYS A 453 -11.04 27.02 -12.29
N ARG A 454 -11.93 28.00 -12.48
CA ARG A 454 -12.31 28.92 -11.40
C ARG A 454 -13.05 28.11 -10.34
N PRO A 455 -12.67 28.15 -9.06
CA PRO A 455 -13.52 27.62 -8.01
C PRO A 455 -14.76 28.52 -7.91
N GLY A 456 -15.90 28.07 -8.43
CA GLY A 456 -17.15 28.84 -8.44
C GLY A 456 -18.28 28.30 -9.29
N GLU A 457 -18.07 27.25 -10.10
CA GLU A 457 -19.14 26.66 -10.91
C GLU A 457 -19.61 25.27 -10.45
N ALA A 458 -19.30 24.87 -9.24
CA ALA A 458 -19.86 23.66 -8.62
C ALA A 458 -20.39 24.03 -7.23
N GLU A 459 -21.75 24.09 -7.17
CA GLU A 459 -22.58 23.99 -5.98
C GLU A 459 -22.62 25.17 -4.99
N GLU A 460 -23.55 26.09 -5.28
CA GLU A 460 -24.28 26.80 -4.23
C GLU A 460 -25.27 25.83 -3.57
N GLU A 461 -24.93 25.29 -2.39
CA GLU A 461 -25.92 24.90 -1.40
C GLU A 461 -25.51 25.41 -0.02
N GLY A 462 -26.32 26.37 0.36
CA GLY A 462 -26.73 26.91 1.62
C GLY A 462 -25.93 26.66 2.89
N THR A 463 -25.44 27.75 3.47
CA THR A 463 -25.88 28.12 4.83
C THR A 463 -25.55 29.59 5.10
N LYS A 464 -26.61 30.37 5.30
CA LYS A 464 -26.57 31.68 5.95
C LYS A 464 -26.28 31.45 7.43
N SER A 465 -25.27 32.08 7.98
CA SER A 465 -25.40 32.84 9.24
C SER A 465 -24.04 33.34 9.73
N ALA A 466 -24.14 34.52 10.32
CA ALA A 466 -23.26 35.19 11.23
C ALA A 466 -22.30 36.24 10.66
N GLU A 467 -22.85 37.45 10.61
CA GLU A 467 -22.08 38.67 10.78
C GLU A 467 -21.28 38.60 12.07
N SER A 468 -19.97 38.68 11.98
CA SER A 468 -19.15 39.14 13.11
C SER A 468 -17.89 39.85 12.60
N ALA A 469 -17.86 41.16 12.88
CA ALA A 469 -16.71 42.01 13.06
C ALA A 469 -15.60 42.02 12.03
N ALA A 470 -15.65 43.00 11.14
CA ALA A 470 -14.52 43.55 10.41
C ALA A 470 -13.36 43.87 11.37
N LYS A 471 -12.21 43.18 11.19
CA LYS A 471 -10.92 43.64 11.77
C LYS A 471 -9.83 43.57 10.71
N ALA A 472 -9.24 44.76 10.51
CA ALA A 472 -7.97 45.08 9.88
C ALA A 472 -7.82 44.80 8.39
N ASN A 473 -8.07 45.81 7.57
CA ASN A 473 -7.48 45.98 6.27
C ASN A 473 -5.95 46.04 6.42
N SER A 474 -5.25 44.91 6.31
CA SER A 474 -3.80 44.89 6.18
C SER A 474 -3.44 45.35 4.75
N ARG A 475 -2.35 46.12 4.62
CA ARG A 475 -1.82 46.50 3.30
C ARG A 475 -0.72 45.52 2.88
N CYS A 476 -0.71 45.16 1.61
CA CYS A 476 0.37 44.35 1.04
C CYS A 476 1.72 45.09 1.19
N GLN A 477 2.71 44.40 1.73
CA GLN A 477 4.06 44.98 1.94
C GLN A 477 4.80 45.25 0.62
N VAL A 478 4.36 44.68 -0.51
CA VAL A 478 5.01 44.80 -1.81
C VAL A 478 4.37 45.87 -2.68
N CYS A 479 3.06 45.84 -2.85
CA CYS A 479 2.34 46.76 -3.77
C CYS A 479 1.49 47.80 -3.03
N GLY A 480 1.32 47.72 -1.72
CA GLY A 480 0.52 48.67 -0.93
C GLY A 480 -1.02 48.46 -1.02
N SER A 481 -1.48 47.55 -1.86
CA SER A 481 -2.92 47.28 -2.02
C SER A 481 -3.56 46.78 -0.74
N PRO A 482 -4.83 47.13 -0.44
CA PRO A 482 -5.55 46.61 0.71
C PRO A 482 -5.80 45.10 0.54
N VAL A 483 -5.42 44.29 1.51
CA VAL A 483 -5.56 42.84 1.47
C VAL A 483 -6.38 42.37 2.65
N ASN A 484 -7.45 41.62 2.38
CA ASN A 484 -8.22 40.93 3.39
C ASN A 484 -7.82 39.46 3.39
N LEU A 485 -6.90 39.05 4.29
CA LEU A 485 -6.35 37.71 4.36
C LEU A 485 -7.31 36.71 5.05
N ASP A 486 -8.30 37.20 5.80
CA ASP A 486 -9.15 36.36 6.64
C ASP A 486 -10.35 35.71 5.93
N ARG A 487 -10.80 36.27 4.79
CA ARG A 487 -12.01 35.77 4.12
C ARG A 487 -11.86 34.46 3.36
N GLU A 488 -10.65 34.05 2.95
CA GLU A 488 -10.46 32.89 2.08
C GLU A 488 -9.20 32.06 2.44
N LYS A 489 -8.66 32.15 3.66
CA LYS A 489 -7.37 31.54 4.05
C LYS A 489 -6.22 31.88 3.09
N ARG A 490 -6.25 33.08 2.52
CA ARG A 490 -5.24 33.58 1.57
C ARG A 490 -3.93 33.91 2.28
N ARG A 491 -2.82 33.58 1.61
CA ARG A 491 -1.47 33.87 2.08
C ARG A 491 -0.72 34.83 1.18
N HIS A 492 -1.33 35.24 0.06
CA HIS A 492 -0.75 36.18 -0.88
C HIS A 492 -1.73 37.27 -1.27
N CYS A 493 -1.18 38.39 -1.74
CA CYS A 493 -1.92 39.52 -2.25
C CYS A 493 -2.51 39.20 -3.64
N PRO A 494 -3.81 39.41 -3.90
CA PRO A 494 -4.42 39.12 -5.20
C PRO A 494 -3.84 39.97 -6.34
N ASP A 495 -3.40 41.20 -6.08
CA ASP A 495 -2.91 42.08 -7.12
C ASP A 495 -1.49 41.78 -7.58
N CYS A 496 -0.56 41.58 -6.66
CA CYS A 496 0.85 41.33 -6.97
C CYS A 496 1.29 39.90 -6.73
N LEU A 497 0.41 39.02 -6.25
CA LEU A 497 0.63 37.61 -5.96
C LEU A 497 1.80 37.34 -4.99
N SER A 498 2.22 38.36 -4.23
CA SER A 498 3.29 38.24 -3.24
C SER A 498 2.70 37.95 -1.85
N GLY A 499 3.43 37.21 -1.01
CA GLY A 499 3.00 36.83 0.34
C GLY A 499 4.07 37.11 1.41
N VAL A 500 3.83 36.61 2.61
CA VAL A 500 4.77 36.65 3.73
C VAL A 500 5.07 35.22 4.17
N HIS A 501 6.33 34.91 4.37
CA HIS A 501 6.79 33.59 4.81
C HIS A 501 6.48 33.38 6.29
N THR A 502 5.38 32.70 6.57
CA THR A 502 4.89 32.46 7.93
C THR A 502 4.99 30.99 8.35
N ASP A 503 5.08 30.06 7.42
CA ASP A 503 5.05 28.62 7.68
C ASP A 503 6.46 28.02 7.56
N GLU A 504 6.78 27.04 8.41
CA GLU A 504 8.09 26.37 8.42
C GLU A 504 8.01 24.94 7.86
N ASP A 505 7.28 24.04 8.52
CA ASP A 505 7.24 22.62 8.17
C ASP A 505 5.95 22.22 7.45
N ARG A 506 4.83 22.87 7.74
CA ARG A 506 3.51 22.56 7.18
C ARG A 506 2.80 23.82 6.73
N PRO A 507 2.05 23.76 5.63
CA PRO A 507 1.21 24.86 5.23
C PRO A 507 0.22 25.23 6.33
N GLY A 508 0.33 26.48 6.86
CA GLY A 508 -0.56 27.03 7.89
C GLY A 508 -0.10 26.82 9.33
N ASP A 509 1.11 26.32 9.59
CA ASP A 509 1.65 26.16 10.93
C ASP A 509 2.07 27.50 11.59
N GLY A 510 2.29 28.54 10.80
CA GLY A 510 2.67 29.86 11.29
C GLY A 510 4.01 29.92 12.03
N ALA A 511 4.81 28.86 11.96
CA ALA A 511 5.99 28.64 12.80
C ALA A 511 7.26 29.37 12.30
N SER A 512 7.29 29.85 11.05
CA SER A 512 8.49 30.46 10.49
C SER A 512 8.83 31.81 11.15
N LEU A 513 10.03 31.90 11.67
CA LEU A 513 10.61 33.15 12.21
C LEU A 513 11.14 34.06 11.09
N CYS A 514 11.25 33.59 9.86
CA CYS A 514 11.86 34.31 8.74
C CYS A 514 11.10 35.59 8.36
N ARG A 515 9.75 35.55 8.31
CA ARG A 515 8.87 36.66 7.94
C ARG A 515 9.27 37.39 6.66
N GLY A 516 10.07 36.73 5.79
CA GLY A 516 10.53 37.31 4.51
C GLY A 516 9.41 37.39 3.48
N VAL A 517 9.60 38.24 2.47
CA VAL A 517 8.65 38.38 1.35
C VAL A 517 8.70 37.15 0.48
N LEU A 518 7.53 36.56 0.23
CA LEU A 518 7.31 35.51 -0.75
C LEU A 518 7.02 36.13 -2.12
N GLU A 519 7.92 35.94 -3.08
CA GLU A 519 7.73 36.38 -4.46
C GLU A 519 7.23 35.23 -5.35
N PRO A 520 6.31 35.49 -6.32
CA PRO A 520 5.82 34.45 -7.21
C PRO A 520 6.93 34.03 -8.18
N ALA A 521 7.30 32.74 -8.15
CA ALA A 521 8.38 32.15 -8.92
C ALA A 521 7.87 31.34 -10.12
N GLY A 522 6.71 30.68 -10.01
CA GLY A 522 6.16 29.87 -11.06
C GLY A 522 4.68 29.56 -10.83
N VAL A 523 4.06 28.89 -11.78
CA VAL A 523 2.70 28.38 -11.71
C VAL A 523 2.74 26.87 -11.92
N TRP A 524 1.97 26.13 -11.14
CA TRP A 524 1.81 24.70 -11.24
C TRP A 524 0.36 24.34 -11.54
N ALA A 525 0.10 23.75 -12.73
CA ALA A 525 -1.18 23.16 -13.06
C ALA A 525 -1.20 21.70 -12.60
N ARG A 526 -2.10 21.38 -11.66
CA ARG A 526 -2.29 20.03 -11.12
C ARG A 526 -3.06 19.14 -12.11
N GLU A 527 -3.03 17.82 -11.87
CA GLU A 527 -3.79 16.86 -12.69
C GLU A 527 -5.31 17.02 -12.57
N ASP A 528 -5.77 17.56 -11.44
CA ASP A 528 -7.18 17.86 -11.17
C ASP A 528 -7.66 19.20 -11.78
N GLY A 529 -6.83 19.85 -12.60
CA GLY A 529 -7.11 21.12 -13.26
C GLY A 529 -6.95 22.36 -12.39
N ARG A 530 -6.67 22.22 -11.08
CA ARG A 530 -6.43 23.36 -10.19
C ARG A 530 -5.04 23.93 -10.41
N TRP A 531 -4.91 25.25 -10.25
CA TRP A 531 -3.64 25.95 -10.35
C TRP A 531 -3.13 26.34 -8.95
N GLU A 532 -1.82 26.24 -8.77
CA GLU A 532 -1.12 26.75 -7.59
C GLU A 532 -0.02 27.74 -8.00
N ILE A 533 0.12 28.83 -7.23
CA ILE A 533 1.23 29.77 -7.38
C ILE A 533 2.37 29.24 -6.53
N ILE A 534 3.52 29.07 -7.13
CA ILE A 534 4.73 28.69 -6.39
C ILE A 534 5.46 29.98 -6.01
N HIS A 535 5.68 30.15 -4.72
CA HIS A 535 6.37 31.29 -4.13
C HIS A 535 7.78 30.92 -3.69
N ARG A 536 8.69 31.90 -3.73
CA ARG A 536 10.03 31.80 -3.16
C ARG A 536 10.25 32.91 -2.15
N CYS A 537 10.70 32.55 -0.94
CA CYS A 537 11.09 33.54 0.05
C CYS A 537 12.38 34.26 -0.37
N ARG A 538 12.36 35.58 -0.37
CA ARG A 538 13.56 36.39 -0.70
C ARG A 538 14.67 36.26 0.35
N SER A 539 14.30 36.05 1.62
CA SER A 539 15.25 36.02 2.72
C SER A 539 15.93 34.68 2.90
N CYS A 540 15.16 33.57 2.99
CA CYS A 540 15.70 32.22 3.25
C CYS A 540 15.71 31.31 2.02
N GLY A 541 15.05 31.69 0.92
CA GLY A 541 15.00 30.89 -0.31
C GLY A 541 14.01 29.74 -0.32
N THR A 542 13.30 29.49 0.78
CA THR A 542 12.29 28.42 0.88
C THR A 542 11.19 28.60 -0.17
N LEU A 543 10.73 27.48 -0.75
CA LEU A 543 9.63 27.44 -1.69
C LEU A 543 8.36 26.97 -0.98
N SER A 544 7.24 27.62 -1.30
CA SER A 544 5.90 27.25 -0.89
C SER A 544 4.93 27.35 -2.06
N SER A 545 3.75 26.72 -1.98
CA SER A 545 2.70 26.87 -2.97
C SER A 545 1.38 27.23 -2.32
N ASP A 546 0.61 28.08 -2.99
CA ASP A 546 -0.72 28.48 -2.59
C ASP A 546 -1.69 28.29 -3.75
N PRO A 547 -2.95 27.85 -3.50
CA PRO A 547 -3.95 27.73 -4.55
C PRO A 547 -4.30 29.09 -5.16
N VAL A 548 -4.52 29.11 -6.46
CA VAL A 548 -5.02 30.29 -7.18
C VAL A 548 -6.48 30.51 -6.79
N ALA A 549 -6.82 31.76 -6.46
CA ALA A 549 -8.18 32.18 -6.11
C ALA A 549 -8.83 33.01 -7.21
N ALA A 550 -10.18 33.10 -7.20
CA ALA A 550 -10.95 33.79 -8.24
C ALA A 550 -10.62 35.29 -8.39
N ALA A 551 -10.17 35.94 -7.29
CA ALA A 551 -9.82 37.36 -7.31
C ALA A 551 -8.34 37.62 -7.61
N ASP A 552 -7.52 36.61 -7.91
CA ASP A 552 -6.12 36.80 -8.24
C ASP A 552 -5.94 37.41 -9.63
N ASN A 553 -4.91 38.25 -9.76
CA ASN A 553 -4.58 38.95 -11.01
C ASN A 553 -4.22 37.94 -12.12
N THR A 554 -5.20 37.62 -12.96
CA THR A 554 -5.08 36.64 -14.05
C THR A 554 -4.01 37.03 -15.06
N THR A 555 -3.85 38.32 -15.35
CA THR A 555 -2.84 38.83 -16.30
C THR A 555 -1.43 38.55 -15.77
N LEU A 556 -1.22 38.80 -14.47
CA LEU A 556 0.06 38.52 -13.82
C LEU A 556 0.34 37.01 -13.71
N LEU A 557 -0.68 36.21 -13.40
CA LEU A 557 -0.59 34.73 -13.40
C LEU A 557 -0.14 34.18 -14.75
N LEU A 558 -0.81 34.63 -15.84
CA LEU A 558 -0.45 34.22 -17.19
C LEU A 558 0.96 34.71 -17.57
N SER A 559 1.34 35.93 -17.17
CA SER A 559 2.69 36.44 -17.44
C SER A 559 3.76 35.58 -16.75
N ILE A 560 3.48 35.09 -15.52
CA ILE A 560 4.40 34.18 -14.79
C ILE A 560 4.46 32.81 -15.48
N ALA A 561 3.31 32.27 -15.89
CA ALA A 561 3.22 31.02 -16.62
C ALA A 561 3.93 31.05 -17.98
N MET A 562 3.92 32.21 -18.66
CA MET A 562 4.56 32.40 -19.97
C MET A 562 6.04 32.75 -19.90
N ARG A 563 6.61 33.10 -18.74
CA ARG A 563 8.03 33.47 -18.61
C ARG A 563 8.99 32.42 -19.20
N PRO A 564 8.79 31.10 -19.02
CA PRO A 564 9.65 30.11 -19.65
C PRO A 564 9.68 30.17 -21.16
N LEU A 565 8.54 30.48 -21.81
CA LEU A 565 8.46 30.56 -23.27
C LEU A 565 9.12 31.83 -23.81
N ALA A 566 9.12 32.91 -23.02
CA ALA A 566 9.74 34.19 -23.43
C ALA A 566 11.28 34.14 -23.36
N SER A 567 11.86 33.22 -22.57
CA SER A 567 13.30 33.10 -22.38
C SER A 567 13.71 31.64 -22.29
N PRO A 568 13.62 30.84 -23.37
CA PRO A 568 14.02 29.45 -23.36
C PRO A 568 15.54 29.32 -23.17
N PRO A 569 16.02 28.34 -22.41
CA PRO A 569 17.45 28.16 -22.12
C PRO A 569 18.22 27.54 -23.28
N PHE A 570 17.53 27.15 -24.34
CA PHE A 570 18.06 26.54 -25.56
C PHE A 570 17.37 27.12 -26.81
N PRO A 571 18.02 27.10 -27.96
CA PRO A 571 17.42 27.57 -29.21
C PRO A 571 16.20 26.70 -29.58
N LEU A 572 15.03 27.33 -29.83
CA LEU A 572 13.78 26.63 -30.16
C LEU A 572 13.85 25.78 -31.43
N TRP A 573 14.83 25.99 -32.32
CA TRP A 573 15.01 25.17 -33.53
C TRP A 573 15.47 23.75 -33.19
N GLN A 574 16.08 23.49 -32.00
CA GLN A 574 16.47 22.17 -31.54
C GLN A 574 15.27 21.27 -31.26
N LEU A 575 14.08 21.84 -30.98
CA LEU A 575 12.83 21.10 -30.81
C LEU A 575 12.25 20.55 -32.14
N ARG A 576 12.81 20.93 -33.30
CA ARG A 576 12.35 20.45 -34.61
C ARG A 576 13.06 19.18 -35.08
N LYS A 577 14.07 18.69 -34.35
CA LYS A 577 14.72 17.40 -34.63
C LYS A 577 13.91 16.32 -33.89
N GLU A 578 13.35 15.38 -34.62
CA GLU A 578 12.73 14.19 -34.06
C GLU A 578 13.76 13.48 -33.17
N PRO A 579 13.35 12.92 -32.00
CA PRO A 579 14.25 12.09 -31.20
C PRO A 579 14.71 10.92 -32.08
N ALA A 580 16.00 10.73 -32.20
CA ALA A 580 16.55 9.51 -32.76
C ALA A 580 16.13 8.35 -31.85
N ASP A 581 15.56 7.29 -32.46
CA ASP A 581 14.99 6.08 -31.84
C ASP A 581 15.90 5.41 -30.78
#